data_15a95a81016fa61951663805b97532cd
#
_entry.id   15a95a81016fa61951663805b97532cd
#
_cell.length_a   1.000
_cell.length_b   1.000
_cell.length_c   1.000
_cell.angle_alpha   90.00
_cell.angle_beta   90.00
_cell.angle_gamma   90.00
#
_symmetry.space_group_name_H-M   'P 1'
#
loop_
_entity.id
_entity.type
_entity.pdbx_description
1 polymer ?
#
loop_
_entity_poly.entity_id
_entity_poly.type
_entity_poly.pdbx_seq_one_letter_code
_entity_poly.pdbx_strand_id
1 'polypeptide(L)'
;MKNKKLMFLVQAAMIAAIYVVLVLVFAPISVSAIQVRIAEALTILPFFTPAAIPGLTIGCLLSNILTSCDILDILFGSLATLIGALGSYSLRRYKFLVPLPPIIANTIIVPWVLRFAYGEALPIPFMMLTVGLGQVISCGVIGLIVLFALNKYRNVIFGTSSHLPL
;
A
#
# COMPACT_ATOMS: atom_id res chain seq x y z
N MET A 1 -9.27 -27.73 14.78
CA MET A 1 -8.36 -27.26 13.69
C MET A 1 -8.81 -25.87 13.26
N LYS A 2 -8.05 -24.81 13.60
CA LYS A 2 -8.35 -23.46 13.05
C LYS A 2 -8.23 -23.53 11.54
N ASN A 3 -9.29 -23.19 10.84
CA ASN A 3 -9.32 -23.23 9.37
C ASN A 3 -8.36 -22.13 8.84
N LYS A 4 -7.12 -22.50 8.51
CA LYS A 4 -6.07 -21.55 8.07
C LYS A 4 -6.51 -20.72 6.86
N LYS A 5 -7.32 -21.32 5.97
CA LYS A 5 -7.87 -20.62 4.81
C LYS A 5 -8.85 -19.51 5.23
N LEU A 6 -9.74 -19.81 6.20
CA LEU A 6 -10.69 -18.83 6.71
C LEU A 6 -9.96 -17.65 7.38
N MET A 7 -8.94 -17.94 8.19
CA MET A 7 -8.12 -16.90 8.84
C MET A 7 -7.43 -15.99 7.81
N PHE A 8 -6.88 -16.58 6.75
CA PHE A 8 -6.26 -15.84 5.65
C PHE A 8 -7.27 -14.90 4.96
N LEU A 9 -8.46 -15.41 4.64
CA LEU A 9 -9.52 -14.62 3.99
C LEU A 9 -10.01 -13.47 4.89
N VAL A 10 -10.21 -13.75 6.18
CA VAL A 10 -10.64 -12.74 7.16
C VAL A 10 -9.58 -11.64 7.29
N GLN A 11 -8.30 -11.99 7.40
CA GLN A 11 -7.22 -11.01 7.46
C GLN A 11 -7.16 -10.17 6.18
N ALA A 12 -7.26 -10.77 5.00
CA ALA A 12 -7.26 -10.05 3.74
C ALA A 12 -8.44 -9.08 3.64
N ALA A 13 -9.65 -9.52 4.01
CA ALA A 13 -10.85 -8.69 4.00
C ALA A 13 -10.75 -7.52 4.99
N MET A 14 -10.23 -7.74 6.19
CA MET A 14 -10.00 -6.67 7.18
C MET A 14 -9.00 -5.63 6.67
N ILE A 15 -7.89 -6.07 6.09
CA ILE A 15 -6.88 -5.16 5.52
C ILE A 15 -7.47 -4.34 4.38
N ALA A 16 -8.24 -4.98 3.47
CA ALA A 16 -8.92 -4.28 2.40
C ALA A 16 -9.90 -3.23 2.92
N ALA A 17 -10.71 -3.56 3.93
CA ALA A 17 -11.66 -2.64 4.54
C ALA A 17 -10.96 -1.44 5.20
N ILE A 18 -9.89 -1.67 5.96
CA ILE A 18 -9.10 -0.59 6.58
C ILE A 18 -8.48 0.30 5.51
N TYR A 19 -7.93 -0.29 4.43
CA TYR A 19 -7.37 0.47 3.31
C TYR A 19 -8.41 1.41 2.69
N VAL A 20 -9.60 0.89 2.37
CA VAL A 20 -10.71 1.66 1.80
C VAL A 20 -11.12 2.80 2.73
N VAL A 21 -11.30 2.52 4.03
CA VAL A 21 -11.66 3.55 5.02
C VAL A 21 -10.61 4.66 5.07
N LEU A 22 -9.32 4.30 5.10
CA LEU A 22 -8.24 5.30 5.11
C LEU A 22 -8.24 6.14 3.83
N VAL A 23 -8.46 5.55 2.66
CA VAL A 23 -8.56 6.32 1.41
C VAL A 23 -9.72 7.30 1.48
N LEU A 24 -10.91 6.87 1.90
CA LEU A 24 -12.10 7.72 1.96
C LEU A 24 -11.97 8.85 2.99
N VAL A 25 -11.43 8.55 4.17
CA VAL A 25 -11.26 9.54 5.26
C VAL A 25 -10.22 10.59 4.89
N PHE A 26 -9.11 10.17 4.26
CA PHE A 26 -7.99 11.06 3.92
C PHE A 26 -7.98 11.50 2.45
N ALA A 27 -9.07 11.25 1.69
CA ALA A 27 -9.21 11.70 0.30
C ALA A 27 -8.89 13.19 0.11
N PRO A 28 -9.36 14.12 0.96
CA PRO A 28 -9.06 15.56 0.78
C PRO A 28 -7.57 15.90 0.84
N ILE A 29 -6.76 15.14 1.57
CA ILE A 29 -5.32 15.36 1.71
C ILE A 29 -4.56 14.76 0.54
N SER A 30 -5.10 13.71 -0.09
CA SER A 30 -4.47 13.01 -1.20
C SER A 30 -4.49 13.78 -2.53
N VAL A 31 -5.27 14.86 -2.62
CA VAL A 31 -5.45 15.69 -3.83
C VAL A 31 -4.46 16.87 -3.88
N SER A 32 -3.52 17.00 -2.93
CA SER A 32 -2.54 18.08 -2.91
C SER A 32 -1.38 17.86 -3.91
N ALA A 33 -0.59 18.92 -4.15
CA ALA A 33 0.57 18.89 -5.05
C ALA A 33 1.59 17.79 -4.71
N ILE A 34 1.69 17.41 -3.44
CA ILE A 34 2.40 16.22 -2.97
C ILE A 34 1.34 15.21 -2.58
N GLN A 35 1.15 14.18 -3.39
CA GLN A 35 0.11 13.16 -3.19
C GLN A 35 0.49 12.21 -2.05
N VAL A 36 0.21 12.59 -0.81
CA VAL A 36 0.42 11.75 0.38
C VAL A 36 -0.80 10.84 0.56
N ARG A 37 -0.68 9.59 0.13
CA ARG A 37 -1.71 8.55 0.31
C ARG A 37 -1.46 7.82 1.63
N ILE A 38 -2.13 8.21 2.71
CA ILE A 38 -1.95 7.59 4.05
C ILE A 38 -2.24 6.09 4.04
N ALA A 39 -3.20 5.63 3.23
CA ALA A 39 -3.49 4.21 3.06
C ALA A 39 -2.28 3.39 2.57
N GLU A 40 -1.35 3.99 1.82
CA GLU A 40 -0.13 3.34 1.37
C GLU A 40 0.82 2.97 2.52
N ALA A 41 0.67 3.57 3.71
CA ALA A 41 1.39 3.12 4.90
C ALA A 41 1.10 1.65 5.26
N LEU A 42 -0.06 1.11 4.84
CA LEU A 42 -0.41 -0.30 5.04
C LEU A 42 0.39 -1.26 4.13
N THR A 43 1.10 -0.76 3.12
CA THR A 43 1.92 -1.60 2.21
C THR A 43 3.10 -2.29 2.91
N ILE A 44 3.32 -1.98 4.17
CA ILE A 44 4.28 -2.70 5.04
C ILE A 44 3.68 -4.01 5.61
N LEU A 45 2.35 -4.19 5.59
CA LEU A 45 1.68 -5.35 6.21
C LEU A 45 2.09 -6.71 5.62
N PRO A 46 2.53 -6.84 4.34
CA PRO A 46 3.12 -8.07 3.84
C PRO A 46 4.34 -8.56 4.66
N PHE A 47 4.99 -7.68 5.43
CA PHE A 47 6.00 -8.08 6.40
C PHE A 47 5.46 -9.08 7.43
N PHE A 48 4.22 -8.92 7.88
CA PHE A 48 3.60 -9.73 8.93
C PHE A 48 2.80 -10.90 8.39
N THR A 49 2.06 -10.71 7.28
CA THR A 49 1.13 -11.72 6.75
C THR A 49 1.06 -11.67 5.23
N PRO A 50 1.09 -12.83 4.55
CA PRO A 50 0.87 -12.88 3.10
C PRO A 50 -0.58 -12.51 2.70
N ALA A 51 -1.54 -12.56 3.64
CA ALA A 51 -2.93 -12.12 3.41
C ALA A 51 -3.01 -10.61 3.09
N ALA A 52 -1.97 -9.83 3.44
CA ALA A 52 -1.90 -8.42 3.09
C ALA A 52 -1.75 -8.19 1.58
N ILE A 53 -1.17 -9.12 0.82
CA ILE A 53 -1.01 -8.96 -0.63
C ILE A 53 -2.38 -8.80 -1.31
N PRO A 54 -3.30 -9.79 -1.26
CA PRO A 54 -4.63 -9.62 -1.83
C PRO A 54 -5.44 -8.53 -1.11
N GLY A 55 -5.28 -8.38 0.21
CA GLY A 55 -6.01 -7.37 0.99
C GLY A 55 -5.73 -5.94 0.50
N LEU A 56 -4.48 -5.58 0.33
CA LEU A 56 -4.07 -4.25 -0.17
C LEU A 56 -4.49 -4.04 -1.62
N THR A 57 -4.31 -5.05 -2.48
CA THR A 57 -4.66 -4.95 -3.89
C THR A 57 -6.16 -4.75 -4.08
N ILE A 58 -6.98 -5.55 -3.39
CA ILE A 58 -8.45 -5.42 -3.43
C ILE A 58 -8.88 -4.10 -2.78
N GLY A 59 -8.26 -3.71 -1.67
CA GLY A 59 -8.52 -2.44 -1.00
C GLY A 59 -8.24 -1.23 -1.91
N CYS A 60 -7.11 -1.23 -2.61
CA CYS A 60 -6.76 -0.19 -3.57
C CYS A 60 -7.76 -0.15 -4.75
N LEU A 61 -8.07 -1.31 -5.33
CA LEU A 61 -9.05 -1.43 -6.41
C LEU A 61 -10.42 -0.88 -6.00
N LEU A 62 -10.95 -1.34 -4.88
CA LEU A 62 -12.26 -0.90 -4.37
C LEU A 62 -12.27 0.59 -4.01
N SER A 63 -11.23 1.09 -3.37
CA SER A 63 -11.16 2.52 -3.02
C SER A 63 -11.12 3.41 -4.26
N ASN A 64 -10.36 3.04 -5.30
CA ASN A 64 -10.31 3.80 -6.54
C ASN A 64 -11.65 3.78 -7.28
N ILE A 65 -12.40 2.67 -7.25
CA ILE A 65 -13.77 2.59 -7.77
C ILE A 65 -14.70 3.51 -6.98
N LEU A 66 -14.66 3.44 -5.65
CA LEU A 66 -15.54 4.23 -4.77
C LEU A 66 -15.26 5.74 -4.83
N THR A 67 -14.01 6.12 -5.09
CA THR A 67 -13.62 7.53 -5.28
C THR A 67 -13.79 8.00 -6.72
N SER A 68 -14.40 7.19 -7.60
CA SER A 68 -14.64 7.50 -9.01
C SER A 68 -13.38 7.91 -9.78
N CYS A 69 -12.26 7.24 -9.48
CA CYS A 69 -11.02 7.42 -10.23
C CYS A 69 -11.17 6.96 -11.70
N ASP A 70 -10.29 7.47 -12.57
CA ASP A 70 -10.22 7.00 -13.95
C ASP A 70 -9.89 5.50 -14.02
N ILE A 71 -10.35 4.84 -15.08
CA ILE A 71 -10.15 3.39 -15.31
C ILE A 71 -8.66 3.01 -15.31
N LEU A 72 -7.80 3.88 -15.83
CA LEU A 72 -6.35 3.67 -15.83
C LEU A 72 -5.79 3.69 -14.41
N ASP A 73 -6.29 4.58 -13.53
CA ASP A 73 -5.88 4.62 -12.12
C ASP A 73 -6.39 3.40 -11.35
N ILE A 74 -7.62 2.96 -11.62
CA ILE A 74 -8.17 1.73 -11.04
C ILE A 74 -7.28 0.54 -11.37
N LEU A 75 -6.88 0.38 -12.63
CA LEU A 75 -6.10 -0.77 -13.09
C LEU A 75 -4.61 -0.65 -12.70
N PHE A 76 -3.95 0.43 -13.10
CA PHE A 76 -2.50 0.58 -12.92
C PHE A 76 -2.13 0.96 -11.48
N GLY A 77 -2.98 1.71 -10.76
CA GLY A 77 -2.79 1.97 -9.33
C GLY A 77 -2.87 0.69 -8.51
N SER A 78 -3.87 -0.17 -8.79
CA SER A 78 -3.99 -1.48 -8.12
C SER A 78 -2.85 -2.42 -8.50
N LEU A 79 -2.36 -2.38 -9.75
CA LEU A 79 -1.20 -3.14 -10.19
C LEU A 79 0.08 -2.68 -9.48
N ALA A 80 0.28 -1.36 -9.34
CA ALA A 80 1.41 -0.81 -8.60
C ALA A 80 1.40 -1.25 -7.13
N THR A 81 0.22 -1.24 -6.49
CA THR A 81 0.04 -1.74 -5.13
C THR A 81 0.34 -3.24 -5.02
N LEU A 82 -0.08 -4.05 -6.00
CA LEU A 82 0.23 -5.49 -6.05
C LEU A 82 1.74 -5.73 -6.15
N ILE A 83 2.42 -5.05 -7.09
CA ILE A 83 3.87 -5.15 -7.28
C ILE A 83 4.60 -4.72 -5.99
N GLY A 84 4.19 -3.61 -5.40
CA GLY A 84 4.72 -3.11 -4.14
C GLY A 84 4.55 -4.12 -3.00
N ALA A 85 3.36 -4.69 -2.84
CA ALA A 85 3.06 -5.67 -1.79
C ALA A 85 3.85 -6.98 -1.95
N LEU A 86 4.00 -7.48 -3.19
CA LEU A 86 4.84 -8.65 -3.49
C LEU A 86 6.31 -8.39 -3.19
N GLY A 87 6.81 -7.21 -3.59
CA GLY A 87 8.18 -6.80 -3.28
C GLY A 87 8.42 -6.65 -1.77
N SER A 88 7.50 -6.02 -1.05
CA SER A 88 7.55 -5.90 0.42
C SER A 88 7.59 -7.27 1.10
N TYR A 89 6.78 -8.22 0.61
CA TYR A 89 6.80 -9.59 1.11
C TYR A 89 8.13 -10.30 0.85
N SER A 90 8.73 -10.09 -0.33
CA SER A 90 10.02 -10.66 -0.69
C SER A 90 11.15 -10.10 0.17
N LEU A 91 11.10 -8.80 0.49
CA LEU A 91 12.10 -8.10 1.31
C LEU A 91 11.80 -8.13 2.82
N ARG A 92 10.82 -8.92 3.27
CA ARG A 92 10.40 -8.99 4.68
C ARG A 92 11.50 -9.37 5.68
N ARG A 93 12.64 -9.89 5.22
CA ARG A 93 13.81 -10.14 6.09
C ARG A 93 14.48 -8.86 6.56
N TYR A 94 14.33 -7.77 5.80
CA TYR A 94 15.00 -6.49 6.05
C TYR A 94 13.96 -5.41 6.32
N LYS A 95 13.67 -5.13 7.59
CA LYS A 95 12.60 -4.21 8.04
C LYS A 95 12.62 -2.85 7.34
N PHE A 96 13.80 -2.29 7.14
CA PHE A 96 13.97 -0.97 6.49
C PHE A 96 13.82 -0.99 4.97
N LEU A 97 13.91 -2.17 4.33
CA LEU A 97 13.76 -2.30 2.89
C LEU A 97 12.31 -2.62 2.47
N VAL A 98 11.46 -2.99 3.44
CA VAL A 98 10.04 -3.31 3.17
C VAL A 98 9.28 -2.18 2.49
N PRO A 99 9.46 -0.88 2.82
CA PRO A 99 8.78 0.22 2.14
C PRO A 99 9.30 0.51 0.72
N LEU A 100 10.50 0.03 0.37
CA LEU A 100 11.16 0.41 -0.89
C LEU A 100 10.40 -0.03 -2.16
N PRO A 101 9.91 -1.28 -2.28
CA PRO A 101 9.19 -1.72 -3.46
C PRO A 101 7.92 -0.91 -3.77
N PRO A 102 7.01 -0.61 -2.81
CA PRO A 102 5.85 0.23 -3.10
C PRO A 102 6.24 1.66 -3.47
N ILE A 103 7.29 2.23 -2.85
CA ILE A 103 7.80 3.56 -3.22
C ILE A 103 8.24 3.54 -4.69
N ILE A 104 9.04 2.57 -5.11
CA ILE A 104 9.55 2.47 -6.48
C ILE A 104 8.40 2.23 -7.47
N ALA A 105 7.52 1.26 -7.18
CA ALA A 105 6.41 0.91 -8.08
C ALA A 105 5.50 2.12 -8.34
N ASN A 106 5.08 2.82 -7.29
CA ASN A 106 4.21 3.99 -7.43
C ASN A 106 4.94 5.17 -8.09
N THR A 107 6.20 5.42 -7.76
CA THR A 107 6.98 6.51 -8.37
C THR A 107 7.15 6.33 -9.88
N ILE A 108 7.22 5.09 -10.36
CA ILE A 108 7.35 4.80 -11.80
C ILE A 108 5.98 4.80 -12.48
N ILE A 109 4.97 4.15 -11.90
CA ILE A 109 3.69 3.88 -12.57
C ILE A 109 2.73 5.07 -12.49
N VAL A 110 2.56 5.67 -11.31
CA VAL A 110 1.53 6.70 -11.08
C VAL A 110 1.71 7.96 -11.93
N PRO A 111 2.92 8.48 -12.20
CA PRO A 111 3.08 9.66 -13.07
C PRO A 111 2.54 9.46 -14.48
N TRP A 112 2.65 8.25 -15.02
CA TRP A 112 2.09 7.93 -16.34
C TRP A 112 0.56 7.90 -16.31
N VAL A 113 -0.01 7.36 -15.23
CA VAL A 113 -1.47 7.39 -15.00
C VAL A 113 -1.95 8.84 -14.93
N LEU A 114 -1.28 9.69 -14.16
CA LEU A 114 -1.63 11.12 -14.06
C LEU A 114 -1.59 11.82 -15.43
N ARG A 115 -0.59 11.49 -16.25
CA ARG A 115 -0.45 12.06 -17.59
C ARG A 115 -1.58 11.63 -18.51
N PHE A 116 -1.88 10.32 -18.56
CA PHE A 116 -2.81 9.76 -19.56
C PHE A 116 -4.27 9.77 -19.10
N ALA A 117 -4.54 9.57 -17.81
CA ALA A 117 -5.89 9.53 -17.27
C ALA A 117 -6.44 10.93 -16.94
N TYR A 118 -5.59 11.77 -16.36
CA TYR A 118 -6.01 13.09 -15.85
C TYR A 118 -5.50 14.25 -16.71
N GLY A 119 -4.68 13.99 -17.73
CA GLY A 119 -4.18 15.03 -18.65
C GLY A 119 -3.21 16.01 -17.99
N GLU A 120 -2.54 15.62 -16.90
CA GLU A 120 -1.60 16.50 -16.20
C GLU A 120 -0.51 17.01 -17.14
N ALA A 121 -0.36 18.33 -17.21
CA ALA A 121 0.58 18.98 -18.14
C ALA A 121 2.03 19.02 -17.61
N LEU A 122 2.25 18.69 -16.33
CA LEU A 122 3.56 18.72 -15.70
C LEU A 122 4.54 17.71 -16.33
N PRO A 123 5.83 18.01 -16.41
CA PRO A 123 6.83 17.07 -16.89
C PRO A 123 6.85 15.79 -16.04
N ILE A 124 6.95 14.63 -16.71
CA ILE A 124 6.95 13.32 -16.03
C ILE A 124 8.03 13.24 -14.94
N PRO A 125 9.29 13.69 -15.13
CA PRO A 125 10.30 13.65 -14.06
C PRO A 125 9.90 14.47 -12.82
N PHE A 126 9.19 15.57 -13.00
CA PHE A 126 8.67 16.37 -11.88
C PHE A 126 7.56 15.64 -11.13
N MET A 127 6.64 15.00 -11.87
CA MET A 127 5.60 14.17 -11.26
C MET A 127 6.20 12.96 -10.52
N MET A 128 7.25 12.33 -11.07
CA MET A 128 7.98 11.27 -10.37
C MET A 128 8.57 11.77 -9.05
N LEU A 129 9.11 12.98 -9.03
CA LEU A 129 9.66 13.57 -7.81
C LEU A 129 8.57 13.82 -6.77
N THR A 130 7.46 14.44 -7.15
CA THR A 130 6.36 14.76 -6.22
C THR A 130 5.67 13.51 -5.69
N VAL A 131 5.35 12.53 -6.56
CA VAL A 131 4.80 11.23 -6.16
C VAL A 131 5.80 10.47 -5.30
N GLY A 132 7.08 10.43 -5.69
CA GLY A 132 8.13 9.77 -4.93
C GLY A 132 8.28 10.33 -3.51
N LEU A 133 8.27 11.66 -3.35
CA LEU A 133 8.28 12.31 -2.02
C LEU A 133 7.05 11.93 -1.19
N GLY A 134 5.86 11.95 -1.80
CA GLY A 134 4.63 11.50 -1.16
C GLY A 134 4.71 10.05 -0.69
N GLN A 135 5.26 9.17 -1.51
CA GLN A 135 5.46 7.75 -1.19
C GLN A 135 6.52 7.53 -0.09
N VAL A 136 7.61 8.29 -0.09
CA VAL A 136 8.60 8.25 0.99
C VAL A 136 7.96 8.63 2.33
N ILE A 137 7.10 9.65 2.35
CA ILE A 137 6.37 10.04 3.56
C ILE A 137 5.39 8.93 3.97
N SER A 138 4.55 8.45 3.04
CA SER A 138 3.48 7.49 3.34
C SER A 138 4.02 6.10 3.68
N CYS A 139 4.79 5.48 2.78
CA CYS A 139 5.32 4.12 2.97
C CYS A 139 6.59 4.12 3.82
N GLY A 140 7.48 5.11 3.64
CA GLY A 140 8.74 5.21 4.36
C GLY A 140 8.50 5.61 5.81
N VAL A 141 8.09 6.86 6.04
CA VAL A 141 7.99 7.39 7.42
C VAL A 141 6.81 6.77 8.16
N ILE A 142 5.57 6.97 7.66
CA ILE A 142 4.36 6.50 8.35
C ILE A 142 4.34 4.96 8.37
N GLY A 143 4.68 4.30 7.24
CA GLY A 143 4.75 2.86 7.15
C GLY A 143 5.72 2.24 8.16
N LEU A 144 6.94 2.77 8.32
CA LEU A 144 7.88 2.27 9.32
C LEU A 144 7.38 2.49 10.75
N ILE A 145 6.75 3.64 11.06
CA ILE A 145 6.14 3.87 12.38
C ILE A 145 5.08 2.78 12.65
N VAL A 146 4.20 2.50 11.69
CA VAL A 146 3.18 1.45 11.79
C VAL A 146 3.84 0.08 11.93
N LEU A 147 4.91 -0.21 11.17
CA LEU A 147 5.64 -1.48 11.27
C LEU A 147 6.19 -1.69 12.68
N PHE A 148 6.87 -0.69 13.25
CA PHE A 148 7.44 -0.82 14.60
C PHE A 148 6.35 -0.92 15.66
N ALA A 149 5.25 -0.16 15.54
CA ALA A 149 4.11 -0.25 16.45
C ALA A 149 3.46 -1.63 16.41
N LEU A 150 3.17 -2.16 15.21
CA LEU A 150 2.56 -3.48 15.05
C LEU A 150 3.50 -4.62 15.44
N ASN A 151 4.81 -4.47 15.23
CA ASN A 151 5.79 -5.48 15.60
C ASN A 151 5.81 -5.76 17.10
N LYS A 152 5.49 -4.75 17.93
CA LYS A 152 5.33 -4.92 19.38
C LYS A 152 4.17 -5.86 19.72
N TYR A 153 3.09 -5.85 18.92
CA TYR A 153 1.86 -6.62 19.16
C TYR A 153 1.67 -7.78 18.19
N ARG A 154 2.70 -8.13 17.40
CA ARG A 154 2.60 -9.10 16.30
C ARG A 154 2.02 -10.45 16.70
N ASN A 155 2.37 -10.95 17.89
CA ASN A 155 1.92 -12.26 18.37
C ASN A 155 0.42 -12.28 18.71
N VAL A 156 -0.12 -11.12 19.11
CA VAL A 156 -1.56 -10.98 19.44
C VAL A 156 -2.38 -10.83 18.17
N ILE A 157 -1.89 -10.02 17.22
CA ILE A 157 -2.65 -9.64 16.02
C ILE A 157 -2.57 -10.73 14.94
N PHE A 158 -1.36 -11.26 14.70
CA PHE A 158 -1.11 -12.19 13.57
C PHE A 158 -0.93 -13.64 14.02
N GLY A 159 -0.93 -13.92 15.33
CA GLY A 159 -0.73 -15.26 15.90
C GLY A 159 0.73 -15.73 15.84
N THR A 160 1.03 -16.80 16.57
CA THR A 160 2.40 -17.36 16.74
C THR A 160 2.98 -18.02 15.49
N SER A 161 2.27 -18.01 14.37
CA SER A 161 2.65 -18.71 13.13
C SER A 161 3.52 -17.91 12.16
N SER A 162 3.95 -16.71 12.50
CA SER A 162 4.88 -15.97 11.66
C SER A 162 6.32 -16.43 11.94
N HIS A 163 6.76 -17.44 11.19
CA HIS A 163 8.17 -17.81 11.08
C HIS A 163 8.96 -16.67 10.42
N LEU A 164 9.29 -15.63 11.17
CA LEU A 164 10.25 -14.62 10.78
C LEU A 164 11.50 -14.82 11.64
N PRO A 165 12.68 -14.96 11.06
CA PRO A 165 13.93 -14.90 11.83
C PRO A 165 14.02 -13.53 12.51
N LEU A 166 14.49 -13.54 13.73
CA LEU A 166 14.76 -12.38 14.59
C LEU A 166 15.73 -11.41 13.93
#